data_31e39639efeb3f5fd50105787d6c878f
#
_entry.id   31e39639efeb3f5fd50105787d6c878f
#
_cell.length_a   1.000
_cell.length_b   1.000
_cell.length_c   1.000
_cell.angle_alpha   90.00
_cell.angle_beta   90.00
_cell.angle_gamma   90.00
#
_symmetry.space_group_name_H-M   'P 1'
#
loop_
_entity.id
_entity.type
_entity.pdbx_description
1 polymer ?
#
loop_
_entity_poly.entity_id
_entity_poly.type
_entity_poly.pdbx_seq_one_letter_code
_entity_poly.pdbx_strand_id
1 'polypeptide(L)'
;MNENEKIEIQSATFNRLIKHLDERKDVQNIDLMNLAGFCRNCLSKWYKEEAEKKGVSISDPEAREHVYGMSYSEWKEKYQK
;
A
#
# COMPACT_ATOMS: atom_id res chain seq x y z
N MET A 1 25.54 -8.54 3.73
CA MET A 1 24.32 -8.48 2.89
C MET A 1 24.63 -7.67 1.65
N ASN A 2 24.45 -8.25 0.46
CA ASN A 2 24.68 -7.51 -0.78
C ASN A 2 23.43 -6.68 -1.16
N GLU A 3 23.55 -5.87 -2.19
CA GLU A 3 22.51 -4.95 -2.64
C GLU A 3 21.23 -5.68 -3.08
N ASN A 4 21.36 -6.81 -3.78
CA ASN A 4 20.22 -7.59 -4.23
C ASN A 4 19.45 -8.19 -3.06
N GLU A 5 20.15 -8.72 -2.07
CA GLU A 5 19.55 -9.27 -0.86
C GLU A 5 18.79 -8.17 -0.09
N LYS A 6 19.38 -6.98 0.01
CA LYS A 6 18.76 -5.83 0.67
C LYS A 6 17.46 -5.44 -0.01
N ILE A 7 17.46 -5.37 -1.35
CA ILE A 7 16.29 -5.05 -2.15
C ILE A 7 15.20 -6.10 -1.95
N GLU A 8 15.55 -7.37 -1.98
CA GLU A 8 14.61 -8.47 -1.78
C GLU A 8 13.98 -8.43 -0.39
N ILE A 9 14.78 -8.15 0.64
CA ILE A 9 14.29 -8.05 2.01
C ILE A 9 13.35 -6.86 2.16
N GLN A 10 13.69 -5.71 1.57
CA GLN A 10 12.84 -4.53 1.60
C GLN A 10 11.51 -4.78 0.89
N SER A 11 11.55 -5.47 -0.26
CA SER A 11 10.36 -5.84 -1.00
C SER A 11 9.46 -6.78 -0.18
N ALA A 12 10.05 -7.80 0.43
CA ALA A 12 9.33 -8.75 1.28
C ALA A 12 8.72 -8.06 2.50
N THR A 13 9.44 -7.11 3.08
CA THR A 13 8.96 -6.34 4.24
C THR A 13 7.75 -5.48 3.86
N PHE A 14 7.79 -4.83 2.71
CA PHE A 14 6.68 -4.04 2.22
C PHE A 14 5.45 -4.93 1.96
N ASN A 15 5.65 -6.07 1.34
CA ASN A 15 4.57 -7.04 1.09
C ASN A 15 3.96 -7.53 2.41
N ARG A 16 4.77 -7.72 3.43
CA ARG A 16 4.31 -8.11 4.75
C ARG A 16 3.48 -7.01 5.41
N LEU A 17 3.86 -5.75 5.23
CA LEU A 17 3.08 -4.60 5.72
C LEU A 17 1.70 -4.57 5.06
N ILE A 18 1.66 -4.73 3.73
CA ILE A 18 0.40 -4.76 2.97
C ILE A 18 -0.50 -5.88 3.49
N LYS A 19 0.07 -7.08 3.67
CA LYS A 19 -0.67 -8.23 4.19
C LYS A 19 -1.21 -7.97 5.60
N HIS A 20 -0.41 -7.34 6.44
CA HIS A 20 -0.82 -7.00 7.80
C HIS A 20 -2.01 -6.02 7.79
N LEU A 21 -1.96 -4.99 6.96
CA LEU A 21 -3.07 -4.05 6.80
C LEU A 21 -4.32 -4.73 6.25
N ASP A 22 -4.13 -5.70 5.34
CA ASP A 22 -5.23 -6.47 4.79
C ASP A 22 -5.92 -7.34 5.84
N GLU A 23 -5.14 -7.85 6.80
CA GLU A 23 -5.66 -8.62 7.93
C GLU A 23 -6.35 -7.72 8.97
N ARG A 24 -6.12 -6.41 8.91
CA ARG A 24 -6.69 -5.42 9.83
C ARG A 24 -7.59 -4.43 9.10
N LYS A 25 -8.57 -4.94 8.39
CA LYS A 25 -9.56 -4.10 7.69
C LYS A 25 -10.43 -3.29 8.65
N ASP A 26 -10.47 -3.67 9.91
CA ASP A 26 -11.14 -2.94 10.98
C ASP A 26 -10.47 -1.58 11.26
N VAL A 27 -9.17 -1.45 10.96
CA VAL A 27 -8.44 -0.19 11.16
C VAL A 27 -8.73 0.73 9.98
N GLN A 28 -9.36 1.86 10.27
CA GLN A 28 -9.75 2.83 9.26
C GLN A 28 -8.57 3.69 8.84
N ASN A 29 -8.60 4.19 7.59
CA ASN A 29 -7.54 5.07 7.09
C ASN A 29 -7.39 6.33 7.95
N ILE A 30 -8.48 6.87 8.46
CA ILE A 30 -8.42 8.05 9.33
C ILE A 30 -7.69 7.75 10.64
N ASP A 31 -7.85 6.53 11.18
CA ASP A 31 -7.15 6.10 12.40
C ASP A 31 -5.64 6.04 12.16
N LEU A 32 -5.24 5.44 11.04
CA LEU A 32 -3.83 5.37 10.66
C LEU A 32 -3.24 6.76 10.49
N MET A 33 -3.97 7.65 9.80
CA MET A 33 -3.53 9.02 9.56
C MET A 33 -3.31 9.77 10.87
N ASN A 34 -4.24 9.65 11.80
CA ASN A 34 -4.14 10.31 13.10
C ASN A 34 -3.01 9.74 13.95
N LEU A 35 -2.79 8.43 13.88
CA LEU A 35 -1.78 7.77 14.70
C LEU A 35 -0.37 7.90 14.11
N ALA A 36 -0.22 7.70 12.81
CA ALA A 36 1.09 7.51 12.18
C ALA A 36 1.38 8.48 11.04
N GLY A 37 0.43 9.33 10.66
CA GLY A 37 0.65 10.32 9.59
C GLY A 37 0.61 9.75 8.19
N PHE A 38 0.14 8.52 8.00
CA PHE A 38 -0.06 7.92 6.68
C PHE A 38 -1.26 6.98 6.72
N CYS A 39 -1.75 6.61 5.55
CA CYS A 39 -2.82 5.63 5.43
C CYS A 39 -2.59 4.76 4.19
N ARG A 40 -3.52 3.85 3.91
CA ARG A 40 -3.43 2.97 2.74
C ARG A 40 -3.35 3.75 1.43
N ASN A 41 -4.06 4.86 1.34
CA ASN A 41 -3.98 5.74 0.16
C ASN A 41 -2.60 6.36 -0.01
N CYS A 42 -1.96 6.74 1.08
CA CYS A 42 -0.59 7.26 1.05
C CYS A 42 0.39 6.22 0.52
N LEU A 43 0.25 4.96 1.00
CA LEU A 43 1.09 3.85 0.50
C LEU A 43 0.89 3.65 -1.01
N SER A 44 -0.36 3.72 -1.47
CA SER A 44 -0.68 3.59 -2.90
C SER A 44 -0.02 4.69 -3.72
N LYS A 45 -0.09 5.92 -3.22
CA LYS A 45 0.54 7.07 -3.86
C LYS A 45 2.05 6.93 -3.93
N TRP A 46 2.67 6.53 -2.83
CA TRP A 46 4.12 6.32 -2.78
C TRP A 46 4.54 5.20 -3.72
N TYR A 47 3.78 4.13 -3.78
CA TYR A 47 4.04 3.02 -4.69
C TYR A 47 4.05 3.49 -6.15
N LYS A 48 3.07 4.29 -6.53
CA LYS A 48 2.98 4.87 -7.88
C LYS A 48 4.16 5.80 -8.15
N GLU A 49 4.50 6.66 -7.20
CA GLU A 49 5.61 7.61 -7.34
C GLU A 49 6.95 6.87 -7.54
N GLU A 50 7.18 5.81 -6.78
CA GLU A 50 8.40 5.01 -6.92
C GLU A 50 8.43 4.26 -8.25
N ALA A 51 7.28 3.78 -8.74
CA ALA A 51 7.19 3.17 -10.06
C ALA A 51 7.56 4.17 -11.16
N GLU A 52 7.05 5.38 -11.08
CA GLU A 52 7.34 6.45 -12.04
C GLU A 52 8.83 6.79 -12.08
N LYS A 53 9.49 6.82 -10.93
CA LYS A 53 10.94 7.05 -10.85
C LYS A 53 11.74 5.97 -11.60
N LYS A 54 11.19 4.78 -11.71
CA LYS A 54 11.80 3.66 -12.45
C LYS A 54 11.38 3.61 -13.91
N GLY A 55 10.58 4.58 -14.36
CA GLY A 55 10.08 4.61 -15.73
C GLY A 55 8.91 3.66 -15.97
N VAL A 56 8.27 3.19 -14.90
CA VAL A 56 7.11 2.30 -15.01
C VAL A 56 5.85 3.12 -14.76
N SER A 57 4.96 3.11 -15.75
CA SER A 57 3.70 3.85 -15.67
C SER A 57 2.60 2.92 -15.13
N ILE A 58 2.00 3.30 -14.01
CA ILE A 58 0.84 2.60 -13.46
C ILE A 58 -0.23 3.64 -13.12
N SER A 59 -1.50 3.22 -13.17
CA SER A 59 -2.61 4.10 -12.84
C SER A 59 -2.85 4.15 -11.33
N ASP A 60 -3.59 5.17 -10.87
CA ASP A 60 -4.00 5.25 -9.46
C ASP A 60 -4.81 4.02 -9.04
N PRO A 61 -5.80 3.55 -9.84
CA PRO A 61 -6.52 2.32 -9.49
C PRO A 61 -5.62 1.09 -9.35
N GLU A 62 -4.62 0.93 -10.23
CA GLU A 62 -3.66 -0.19 -10.13
C GLU A 62 -2.85 -0.12 -8.85
N ALA A 63 -2.37 1.06 -8.49
CA ALA A 63 -1.59 1.24 -7.26
C ALA A 63 -2.45 0.95 -6.02
N ARG A 64 -3.69 1.42 -6.01
CA ARG A 64 -4.62 1.16 -4.90
C ARG A 64 -4.97 -0.32 -4.79
N GLU A 65 -5.21 -0.98 -5.92
CA GLU A 65 -5.51 -2.42 -5.92
C GLU A 65 -4.36 -3.22 -5.34
N HIS A 66 -3.13 -2.82 -5.64
CA HIS A 66 -1.94 -3.48 -5.07
C HIS A 66 -1.92 -3.38 -3.54
N VAL A 67 -2.23 -2.21 -2.99
CA VAL A 67 -2.20 -1.98 -1.54
C VAL A 67 -3.41 -2.56 -0.83
N TYR A 68 -4.60 -2.40 -1.41
CA TYR A 68 -5.84 -2.84 -0.78
C TYR A 68 -6.17 -4.31 -1.02
N GLY A 69 -5.54 -4.95 -2.01
CA GLY A 69 -5.85 -6.33 -2.41
C GLY A 69 -7.17 -6.47 -3.13
N MET A 70 -7.83 -5.37 -3.45
CA MET A 70 -9.09 -5.29 -4.18
C MET A 70 -9.23 -3.87 -4.71
N SER A 71 -10.26 -3.61 -5.54
CA SER A 71 -10.50 -2.25 -5.99
C SER A 71 -10.83 -1.34 -4.81
N TYR A 72 -10.43 -0.09 -4.90
CA TYR A 72 -10.70 0.89 -3.84
C TYR A 72 -12.20 1.07 -3.59
N SER A 73 -13.01 1.07 -4.65
CA SER A 73 -14.46 1.20 -4.51
C SER A 73 -15.07 0.03 -3.74
N GLU A 74 -14.61 -1.20 -3.98
CA GLU A 74 -15.03 -2.37 -3.19
C GLU A 74 -14.65 -2.23 -1.74
N TRP A 75 -13.40 -1.82 -1.48
CA TRP A 75 -12.90 -1.67 -0.12
C TRP A 75 -13.70 -0.62 0.66
N LYS A 76 -13.98 0.52 0.02
CA LYS A 76 -14.81 1.59 0.62
C LYS A 76 -16.21 1.07 0.96
N GLU A 77 -16.81 0.37 0.04
CA GLU A 77 -18.16 -0.16 0.24
C GLU A 77 -18.24 -1.17 1.38
N LYS A 78 -17.23 -2.06 1.47
CA LYS A 78 -17.26 -3.15 2.44
C LYS A 78 -16.69 -2.78 3.80
N TYR A 79 -15.68 -1.93 3.87
CA TYR A 79 -14.88 -1.74 5.09
C TYR A 79 -14.82 -0.33 5.61
N GLN A 80 -14.99 0.68 4.78
CA GLN A 80 -14.95 2.08 5.24
C GLN A 80 -16.23 2.42 5.99
N LYS A 81 -16.06 2.92 7.19
CA LYS A 81 -17.17 3.34 8.03
C LYS A 81 -17.39 4.84 7.97
#